data_e11fea81c1d4f42591abc8e9c247878d
#
_entry.id   e11fea81c1d4f42591abc8e9c247878d
#
_cell.length_a   1.000
_cell.length_b   1.000
_cell.length_c   1.000
_cell.angle_alpha   90.00
_cell.angle_beta   90.00
_cell.angle_gamma   90.00
#
_symmetry.space_group_name_H-M   'P 1'
#
loop_
_entity.id
_entity.type
_entity.pdbx_description
1 polymer ?
#
loop_
_entity_poly.entity_id
_entity_poly.type
_entity_poly.pdbx_seq_one_letter_code
_entity_poly.pdbx_strand_id
1 'polypeptide(L)'
;MNRSIVTIEPVLTGWVVSFEGQALQILPSKLEAIGFASRRAAEQHRTSGAPCGVSVRLRTGETVLVALHGWEGQKVRGTLR
;
A
#
# COMPACT_ATOMS: atom_id res chain seq x y z
N MET A 1 -1.53 -8.02 17.31
CA MET A 1 -0.75 -8.13 16.12
C MET A 1 -0.95 -6.95 15.20
N ASN A 2 0.10 -6.44 14.73
CA ASN A 2 0.04 -5.21 13.97
C ASN A 2 0.16 -5.44 12.50
N ARG A 3 -0.75 -4.83 11.78
CA ARG A 3 -0.66 -4.77 10.35
C ARG A 3 -0.52 -3.32 9.95
N SER A 4 0.32 -3.08 9.00
CA SER A 4 0.55 -1.72 8.53
C SER A 4 0.03 -1.59 7.12
N ILE A 5 -0.49 -0.41 6.81
CA ILE A 5 -1.03 -0.13 5.50
C ILE A 5 -0.41 1.16 5.00
N VAL A 6 0.18 1.10 3.82
CA VAL A 6 0.61 2.29 3.10
C VAL A 6 -0.58 2.72 2.25
N THR A 7 -1.00 3.95 2.39
CA THR A 7 -2.19 4.44 1.69
C THR A 7 -1.83 5.40 0.58
N ILE A 8 -2.63 5.38 -0.48
CA ILE A 8 -2.47 6.25 -1.63
C ILE A 8 -3.78 6.98 -1.83
N GLU A 9 -3.74 8.29 -1.91
CA GLU A 9 -4.94 9.09 -2.09
C GLU A 9 -4.74 10.12 -3.18
N PRO A 10 -5.80 10.42 -3.95
CA PRO A 10 -5.69 11.46 -4.97
C PRO A 10 -5.67 12.83 -4.32
N VAL A 11 -4.83 13.70 -4.86
CA VAL A 11 -4.76 15.09 -4.46
C VAL A 11 -4.73 15.93 -5.73
N LEU A 12 -4.74 17.24 -5.58
CA LEU A 12 -4.80 18.12 -6.74
C LEU A 12 -3.64 17.93 -7.71
N THR A 13 -2.46 17.70 -7.17
CA THR A 13 -1.26 17.62 -7.99
C THR A 13 -0.82 16.20 -8.30
N GLY A 14 -1.61 15.20 -7.92
CA GLY A 14 -1.22 13.83 -8.19
C GLY A 14 -1.79 12.87 -7.17
N TRP A 15 -0.93 12.04 -6.61
CA TRP A 15 -1.33 11.01 -5.65
C TRP A 15 -0.35 11.02 -4.50
N VAL A 16 -0.87 11.18 -3.30
CA VAL A 16 -0.02 11.21 -2.12
C VAL A 16 0.05 9.82 -1.51
N VAL A 17 1.27 9.42 -1.17
CA VAL A 17 1.53 8.15 -0.49
C VAL A 17 1.79 8.47 0.97
N SER A 18 1.06 7.81 1.87
CA SER A 18 1.17 8.05 3.30
C SER A 18 1.35 6.75 4.05
N PHE A 19 2.00 6.84 5.20
CA PHE A 19 2.19 5.69 6.06
C PHE A 19 1.99 6.16 7.51
N GLU A 20 1.05 5.51 8.19
CA GLU A 20 0.76 5.82 9.57
C GLU A 20 0.45 7.30 9.77
N GLY A 21 -0.35 7.82 8.85
CA GLY A 21 -0.81 9.19 8.95
C GLY A 21 0.18 10.24 8.49
N GLN A 22 1.34 9.83 8.01
CA GLN A 22 2.38 10.77 7.61
C GLN A 22 2.59 10.67 6.10
N ALA A 23 2.48 11.81 5.43
CA ALA A 23 2.69 11.86 3.99
C ALA A 23 4.16 11.66 3.68
N LEU A 24 4.45 10.76 2.74
CA LEU A 24 5.81 10.46 2.36
C LEU A 24 6.20 11.12 1.06
N GLN A 25 5.29 11.09 0.08
CA GLN A 25 5.64 11.55 -1.26
C GLN A 25 4.37 11.78 -2.06
N ILE A 26 4.43 12.73 -2.98
CA ILE A 26 3.37 12.96 -3.95
C ILE A 26 3.92 12.60 -5.32
N LEU A 27 3.23 11.70 -6.02
CA LEU A 27 3.65 11.24 -7.34
C LEU A 27 2.64 11.73 -8.37
N PRO A 28 3.08 11.97 -9.60
CA PRO A 28 2.18 12.53 -10.60
C PRO A 28 1.14 11.55 -11.14
N SER A 29 1.40 10.24 -11.04
CA SER A 29 0.44 9.27 -11.56
C SER A 29 0.16 8.21 -10.52
N LYS A 30 -1.03 7.58 -10.66
CA LYS A 30 -1.42 6.53 -9.75
C LYS A 30 -0.46 5.35 -9.85
N LEU A 31 -0.05 5.02 -11.06
CA LEU A 31 0.83 3.88 -11.26
C LEU A 31 2.16 4.07 -10.57
N GLU A 32 2.73 5.28 -10.68
CA GLU A 32 3.97 5.58 -9.98
C GLU A 32 3.79 5.53 -8.48
N ALA A 33 2.65 6.01 -8.00
CA ALA A 33 2.37 5.99 -6.57
C ALA A 33 2.27 4.56 -6.06
N ILE A 34 1.63 3.69 -6.83
CA ILE A 34 1.52 2.28 -6.44
C ILE A 34 2.91 1.64 -6.38
N GLY A 35 3.76 1.94 -7.36
CA GLY A 35 5.12 1.40 -7.34
C GLY A 35 5.91 1.87 -6.15
N PHE A 36 5.83 3.16 -5.85
CA PHE A 36 6.52 3.72 -4.68
C PHE A 36 6.00 3.08 -3.40
N ALA A 37 4.67 3.01 -3.27
CA ALA A 37 4.07 2.47 -2.05
C ALA A 37 4.38 1.00 -1.87
N SER A 38 4.41 0.26 -2.97
CA SER A 38 4.70 -1.18 -2.89
C SER A 38 6.12 -1.42 -2.41
N ARG A 39 7.07 -0.64 -2.93
CA ARG A 39 8.45 -0.76 -2.46
C ARG A 39 8.55 -0.39 -0.98
N ARG A 40 7.84 0.65 -0.58
CA ARG A 40 7.86 1.07 0.82
C ARG A 40 7.27 -0.01 1.72
N ALA A 41 6.17 -0.62 1.28
CA ALA A 41 5.52 -1.67 2.06
C ALA A 41 6.42 -2.90 2.18
N ALA A 42 7.12 -3.25 1.11
CA ALA A 42 8.04 -4.38 1.15
C ALA A 42 9.18 -4.12 2.12
N GLU A 43 9.70 -2.89 2.12
CA GLU A 43 10.74 -2.52 3.05
C GLU A 43 10.25 -2.56 4.49
N GLN A 44 9.04 -2.08 4.71
CA GLN A 44 8.47 -2.07 6.04
C GLN A 44 8.31 -3.50 6.55
N HIS A 45 7.83 -4.39 5.70
CA HIS A 45 7.70 -5.79 6.07
C HIS A 45 9.06 -6.39 6.39
N ARG A 46 10.06 -6.10 5.57
CA ARG A 46 11.39 -6.64 5.77
C ARG A 46 12.00 -6.16 7.07
N THR A 47 11.75 -4.89 7.41
CA THR A 47 12.33 -4.31 8.61
C THR A 47 11.62 -4.74 9.88
N SER A 48 10.30 -4.76 9.85
CA SER A 48 9.52 -5.01 11.07
C SER A 48 9.10 -6.46 11.21
N GLY A 49 9.09 -7.22 10.13
CA GLY A 49 8.61 -8.58 10.15
C GLY A 49 7.09 -8.70 10.10
N ALA A 50 6.38 -7.60 10.20
CA ALA A 50 4.92 -7.61 10.18
C ALA A 50 4.40 -7.46 8.76
N PRO A 51 3.22 -8.00 8.46
CA PRO A 51 2.65 -7.81 7.13
C PRO A 51 2.38 -6.33 6.86
N CYS A 52 2.54 -5.94 5.62
CA CYS A 52 2.30 -4.57 5.21
C CYS A 52 1.59 -4.56 3.87
N GLY A 53 0.50 -3.83 3.78
CA GLY A 53 -0.28 -3.76 2.56
C GLY A 53 -0.25 -2.38 1.95
N VAL A 54 -0.78 -2.27 0.74
CA VAL A 54 -0.93 -1.00 0.04
C VAL A 54 -2.38 -0.86 -0.38
N SER A 55 -3.00 0.23 -0.01
CA SER A 55 -4.37 0.51 -0.42
C SER A 55 -4.43 1.82 -1.18
N VAL A 56 -5.34 1.89 -2.13
CA VAL A 56 -5.56 3.08 -2.94
C VAL A 56 -6.97 3.56 -2.70
N ARG A 57 -7.10 4.84 -2.38
CA ARG A 57 -8.41 5.46 -2.28
C ARG A 57 -8.74 6.06 -3.63
N LEU A 58 -9.85 5.63 -4.19
CA LEU A 58 -10.29 6.12 -5.48
C LEU A 58 -11.01 7.44 -5.32
N ARG A 59 -11.15 8.17 -6.42
CA ARG A 59 -11.84 9.46 -6.36
C ARG A 59 -13.30 9.31 -6.02
N THR A 60 -13.86 8.11 -6.19
CA THR A 60 -15.23 7.84 -5.79
C THR A 60 -15.37 7.67 -4.28
N GLY A 61 -14.25 7.56 -3.56
CA GLY A 61 -14.29 7.33 -2.13
C GLY A 61 -14.03 5.90 -1.73
N GLU A 62 -14.03 5.00 -2.69
CA GLU A 62 -13.75 3.60 -2.40
C GLU A 62 -12.28 3.39 -2.14
N THR A 63 -11.98 2.42 -1.29
CA THR A 63 -10.61 2.04 -1.00
C THR A 63 -10.38 0.62 -1.48
N VAL A 64 -9.30 0.43 -2.23
CA VAL A 64 -8.98 -0.86 -2.83
C VAL A 64 -7.61 -1.29 -2.36
N LEU A 65 -7.50 -2.54 -1.91
CA LEU A 65 -6.21 -3.09 -1.50
C LEU A 65 -5.53 -3.62 -2.75
N VAL A 66 -4.34 -3.12 -3.05
CA VAL A 66 -3.68 -3.44 -4.32
C VAL A 66 -2.42 -4.27 -4.15
N ALA A 67 -1.88 -4.38 -2.94
CA ALA A 67 -0.69 -5.18 -2.72
C ALA A 67 -0.60 -5.61 -1.27
N LEU A 68 0.00 -6.77 -1.05
CA LEU A 68 0.21 -7.30 0.29
C LEU A 68 1.60 -7.90 0.34
N HIS A 69 2.34 -7.54 1.38
CA HIS A 69 3.67 -8.08 1.60
C HIS A 69 3.69 -8.76 2.95
N GLY A 70 4.18 -9.99 2.98
CA GLY A 70 4.24 -10.74 4.21
C GLY A 70 2.98 -11.50 4.53
N TRP A 71 2.10 -11.66 3.56
CA TRP A 71 0.83 -12.33 3.78
C TRP A 71 0.78 -13.70 3.13
N GLU A 72 1.90 -14.18 2.65
CA GLU A 72 1.93 -15.39 1.84
C GLU A 72 1.41 -16.61 2.58
N GLY A 73 1.67 -16.68 3.85
CA GLY A 73 1.25 -17.82 4.64
C GLY A 73 -0.24 -17.92 4.82
N GLN A 74 -0.97 -16.90 4.46
CA GLN A 74 -2.39 -16.85 4.72
C GLN A 74 -3.24 -17.05 3.49
N LYS A 75 -2.65 -16.93 2.38
CA LYS A 75 -3.47 -17.12 1.25
C LYS A 75 -3.62 -18.55 0.94
N VAL A 76 -3.48 -18.79 1.07
CA VAL A 76 -3.70 -19.72 0.69
C VAL A 76 -4.09 -20.29 -0.07
N ARG A 77 -3.72 -20.22 -0.16
CA ARG A 77 -3.74 -20.38 -0.79
C ARG A 77 -4.39 -20.52 -1.59
N GLY A 78 -4.59 -20.57 -1.68
CA GLY A 78 -4.98 -20.56 -2.39
C GLY A 78 -5.52 -20.13 -3.24
N THR A 79 -5.54 -19.67 -3.49
CA THR A 79 -6.05 -19.15 -4.25
C THR A 79 -5.89 -19.32 -5.34
N LEU A 80 -5.40 -19.50 -5.46
CA LEU A 80 -5.21 -19.44 -6.37
C LEU A 80 -5.08 -20.27 -6.99
N ARG A 81 -4.99 -20.72 -7.04
CA ARG A 81 -4.74 -21.23 -7.58
C ARG A 81 -5.05 -21.41 -8.11
#